data_c994819e334442eac63576858f78b7f5
#
_entry.id   c994819e334442eac63576858f78b7f5
#
_cell.length_a   1.000
_cell.length_b   1.000
_cell.length_c   1.000
_cell.angle_alpha   90.00
_cell.angle_beta   90.00
_cell.angle_gamma   90.00
#
_symmetry.space_group_name_H-M   'P 1'
#
loop_
_entity.id
_entity.type
_entity.pdbx_description
1 polymer ?
#
loop_
_entity_poly.entity_id
_entity_poly.type
_entity_poly.pdbx_seq_one_letter_code
_entity_poly.pdbx_strand_id
1 'polypeptide(L)'
;ANKAYVDSVAEGLDIKQSSRAATTAALAAVTYNNGTGGVGATLTADANGAIAAVDGVTLVADNRLLVKDQAAALQNGIYVVTTVGTAGAPFVLTRAGDFDGSPAAEIPGGFTFIEEGTTNADNGFVCTTNAPVTMGTTAINFSQFSGAGAITAGAGLAKSGDTLSVNVDDVTTAISGDAVIVKTSANLTTPNIGVANGDSFTA
;
A
#
# COMPACT_ATOMS: atom_id res chain seq x y z
N ALA A 1 -11.08 30.84 -18.18
CA ALA A 1 -9.81 30.14 -17.95
C ALA A 1 -9.68 29.02 -18.97
N ASN A 2 -8.50 28.87 -19.57
CA ASN A 2 -8.20 27.79 -20.51
C ASN A 2 -8.04 26.49 -19.69
N LYS A 3 -8.61 25.36 -20.16
CA LYS A 3 -8.50 24.06 -19.52
C LYS A 3 -7.03 23.71 -19.18
N ALA A 4 -6.11 23.98 -20.12
CA ALA A 4 -4.67 23.76 -19.91
C ALA A 4 -4.09 24.59 -18.74
N TYR A 5 -4.62 25.79 -18.47
CA TYR A 5 -4.21 26.59 -17.32
C TYR A 5 -4.75 26.00 -16.00
N VAL A 6 -6.01 25.55 -16.01
CA VAL A 6 -6.60 24.91 -14.82
C VAL A 6 -5.87 23.60 -14.51
N ASP A 7 -5.58 22.80 -15.52
CA ASP A 7 -4.84 21.54 -15.38
C ASP A 7 -3.39 21.77 -14.89
N SER A 8 -2.74 22.89 -15.30
CA SER A 8 -1.38 23.22 -14.84
C SER A 8 -1.29 23.78 -13.42
N VAL A 9 -2.41 24.24 -12.85
CA VAL A 9 -2.49 24.80 -11.49
C VAL A 9 -3.00 23.77 -10.50
N ALA A 10 -3.58 22.68 -10.96
CA ALA A 10 -3.98 21.55 -10.11
C ALA A 10 -2.74 20.72 -9.70
N GLU A 11 -1.77 21.39 -9.03
CA GLU A 11 -0.67 20.68 -8.38
C GLU A 11 -1.20 19.99 -7.12
N GLY A 12 -1.31 18.67 -7.16
CA GLY A 12 -1.84 17.88 -6.05
C GLY A 12 -1.97 16.40 -6.43
N LEU A 13 -2.84 15.68 -5.72
CA LEU A 13 -3.17 14.30 -6.05
C LEU A 13 -3.93 14.25 -7.38
N ASP A 14 -3.40 13.49 -8.33
CA ASP A 14 -4.11 13.18 -9.58
C ASP A 14 -5.00 11.95 -9.33
N ILE A 15 -6.29 12.22 -9.01
CA ILE A 15 -7.24 11.18 -8.59
C ILE A 15 -7.66 10.35 -9.81
N LYS A 16 -7.32 9.07 -9.77
CA LYS A 16 -7.73 8.05 -10.73
C LYS A 16 -9.00 7.34 -10.28
N GLN A 17 -9.66 6.63 -11.19
CA GLN A 17 -10.74 5.75 -10.79
C GLN A 17 -10.24 4.74 -9.75
N SER A 18 -11.12 4.35 -8.82
CA SER A 18 -10.81 3.35 -7.80
C SER A 18 -10.39 2.03 -8.40
N SER A 19 -9.58 1.30 -7.68
CA SER A 19 -9.19 -0.08 -8.00
C SER A 19 -9.93 -1.03 -7.08
N ARG A 20 -10.48 -2.11 -7.61
CA ARG A 20 -11.21 -3.08 -6.82
C ARG A 20 -10.34 -3.75 -5.77
N ALA A 21 -9.08 -4.06 -6.13
CA ALA A 21 -8.10 -4.64 -5.22
C ALA A 21 -6.70 -4.10 -5.52
N ALA A 22 -5.75 -4.39 -4.62
CA ALA A 22 -4.33 -4.13 -4.84
C ALA A 22 -3.51 -5.39 -4.54
N THR A 23 -2.40 -5.57 -5.24
CA THR A 23 -1.47 -6.66 -4.94
C THR A 23 -0.88 -6.52 -3.54
N THR A 24 -0.54 -7.65 -2.90
CA THR A 24 0.22 -7.75 -1.65
C THR A 24 1.58 -8.41 -1.87
N ALA A 25 1.79 -8.96 -3.06
CA ALA A 25 3.02 -9.56 -3.54
C ALA A 25 3.05 -9.49 -5.08
N ALA A 26 4.16 -9.83 -5.70
CA ALA A 26 4.24 -9.95 -7.15
C ALA A 26 3.21 -10.96 -7.67
N LEU A 27 2.60 -10.65 -8.81
CA LEU A 27 1.75 -11.59 -9.53
C LEU A 27 2.57 -12.85 -9.91
N ALA A 28 1.87 -13.94 -10.23
CA ALA A 28 2.50 -15.09 -10.87
C ALA A 28 3.29 -14.64 -12.11
N ALA A 29 4.26 -15.45 -12.55
CA ALA A 29 5.12 -15.12 -13.69
C ALA A 29 4.31 -14.56 -14.85
N VAL A 30 4.67 -13.35 -15.28
CA VAL A 30 4.00 -12.60 -16.34
C VAL A 30 5.03 -12.04 -17.32
N THR A 31 4.68 -12.06 -18.58
CA THR A 31 5.39 -11.33 -19.64
C THR A 31 4.79 -9.92 -19.75
N TYR A 32 5.64 -8.91 -19.64
CA TYR A 32 5.27 -7.50 -19.82
C TYR A 32 5.48 -7.06 -21.26
N ASN A 33 4.47 -6.45 -21.84
CA ASN A 33 4.56 -5.73 -23.11
C ASN A 33 4.23 -4.25 -22.86
N ASN A 34 5.14 -3.34 -23.22
CA ASN A 34 4.98 -1.90 -22.96
C ASN A 34 3.99 -1.20 -23.90
N GLY A 35 3.39 -1.90 -24.85
CA GLY A 35 2.51 -1.27 -25.83
C GLY A 35 3.20 -0.15 -26.59
N THR A 36 2.48 0.95 -26.82
CA THR A 36 3.05 2.16 -27.42
C THR A 36 3.40 3.16 -26.32
N GLY A 37 4.58 3.00 -25.71
CA GLY A 37 5.05 3.91 -24.66
C GLY A 37 4.19 3.90 -23.39
N GLY A 38 3.59 2.76 -23.06
CA GLY A 38 2.67 2.57 -21.92
C GLY A 38 1.22 2.39 -22.36
N VAL A 39 0.81 3.08 -23.41
CA VAL A 39 -0.56 2.94 -23.95
C VAL A 39 -0.80 1.52 -24.45
N GLY A 40 -1.83 0.86 -23.90
CA GLY A 40 -2.13 -0.54 -24.21
C GLY A 40 -1.08 -1.53 -23.68
N ALA A 41 -0.24 -1.13 -22.73
CA ALA A 41 0.70 -2.04 -22.09
C ALA A 41 -0.01 -3.20 -21.39
N THR A 42 0.55 -4.40 -21.44
CA THR A 42 -0.07 -5.60 -20.89
C THR A 42 0.86 -6.38 -19.96
N LEU A 43 0.26 -7.04 -18.98
CA LEU A 43 0.84 -8.15 -18.22
C LEU A 43 0.06 -9.42 -18.62
N THR A 44 0.72 -10.34 -19.29
CA THR A 44 0.13 -11.61 -19.72
C THR A 44 0.77 -12.75 -18.90
N ALA A 45 -0.04 -13.60 -18.28
CA ALA A 45 0.49 -14.76 -17.56
C ALA A 45 1.29 -15.67 -18.49
N ASP A 46 2.44 -16.17 -17.99
CA ASP A 46 3.29 -17.08 -18.77
C ASP A 46 2.69 -18.50 -18.85
N ALA A 47 1.73 -18.80 -17.99
CA ALA A 47 1.00 -20.08 -17.97
C ALA A 47 -0.51 -19.85 -18.16
N ASN A 48 -1.17 -20.81 -18.78
CA ASN A 48 -2.63 -20.83 -18.84
C ASN A 48 -3.22 -20.98 -17.44
N GLY A 49 -4.29 -20.24 -17.18
CA GLY A 49 -4.97 -20.24 -15.89
C GLY A 49 -5.72 -18.95 -15.65
N ALA A 50 -6.73 -19.02 -14.81
CA ALA A 50 -7.39 -17.82 -14.32
C ALA A 50 -6.47 -17.05 -13.36
N ILE A 51 -6.61 -15.72 -13.35
CA ILE A 51 -5.94 -14.91 -12.34
C ILE A 51 -6.37 -15.37 -10.94
N ALA A 52 -5.40 -15.67 -10.10
CA ALA A 52 -5.66 -15.99 -8.69
C ALA A 52 -6.34 -14.81 -7.98
N ALA A 53 -7.04 -15.09 -6.90
CA ALA A 53 -7.57 -14.04 -6.04
C ALA A 53 -6.42 -13.14 -5.56
N VAL A 54 -6.61 -11.83 -5.68
CA VAL A 54 -5.65 -10.82 -5.24
C VAL A 54 -6.15 -10.21 -3.95
N ASP A 55 -5.35 -10.27 -2.89
CA ASP A 55 -5.72 -9.81 -1.55
C ASP A 55 -7.07 -10.38 -1.06
N GLY A 56 -7.38 -11.64 -1.40
CA GLY A 56 -8.64 -12.31 -1.09
C GLY A 56 -9.80 -12.00 -2.04
N VAL A 57 -9.62 -11.10 -3.01
CA VAL A 57 -10.66 -10.66 -3.94
C VAL A 57 -10.59 -11.46 -5.24
N THR A 58 -11.69 -12.10 -5.62
CA THR A 58 -11.83 -12.74 -6.94
C THR A 58 -12.12 -11.68 -7.99
N LEU A 59 -11.23 -11.58 -8.97
CA LEU A 59 -11.34 -10.59 -10.04
C LEU A 59 -12.13 -11.16 -11.24
N VAL A 60 -12.90 -10.30 -11.87
CA VAL A 60 -13.61 -10.57 -13.13
C VAL A 60 -13.16 -9.59 -14.22
N ALA A 61 -13.56 -9.82 -15.47
CA ALA A 61 -13.28 -8.88 -16.54
C ALA A 61 -13.75 -7.46 -16.17
N ASP A 62 -13.04 -6.47 -16.66
CA ASP A 62 -13.24 -5.03 -16.42
C ASP A 62 -12.94 -4.57 -14.96
N ASN A 63 -12.57 -5.46 -14.05
CA ASN A 63 -12.11 -5.00 -12.74
C ASN A 63 -10.77 -4.28 -12.86
N ARG A 64 -10.64 -3.18 -12.12
CA ARG A 64 -9.38 -2.46 -11.98
C ARG A 64 -8.57 -3.05 -10.84
N LEU A 65 -7.27 -3.15 -11.05
CA LEU A 65 -6.30 -3.72 -10.11
C LEU A 65 -5.09 -2.78 -9.99
N LEU A 66 -4.73 -2.40 -8.78
CA LEU A 66 -3.45 -1.80 -8.51
C LEU A 66 -2.38 -2.89 -8.40
N VAL A 67 -1.47 -2.95 -9.35
CA VAL A 67 -0.27 -3.79 -9.31
C VAL A 67 0.89 -2.92 -8.82
N LYS A 68 1.39 -3.18 -7.61
CA LYS A 68 2.40 -2.33 -6.94
C LYS A 68 3.62 -3.09 -6.43
N ASP A 69 3.62 -4.42 -6.55
CA ASP A 69 4.60 -5.29 -5.91
C ASP A 69 5.40 -6.15 -6.90
N GLN A 70 5.43 -5.78 -8.19
CA GLN A 70 6.22 -6.51 -9.18
C GLN A 70 7.72 -6.38 -8.90
N ALA A 71 8.47 -7.47 -9.09
CA ALA A 71 9.92 -7.48 -8.93
C ALA A 71 10.62 -6.46 -9.84
N ALA A 72 10.11 -6.29 -11.07
CA ALA A 72 10.49 -5.21 -11.96
C ALA A 72 9.49 -4.06 -11.80
N ALA A 73 9.80 -3.07 -10.98
CA ALA A 73 8.89 -1.99 -10.62
C ALA A 73 8.40 -1.15 -11.82
N LEU A 74 9.06 -1.20 -12.97
CA LEU A 74 8.56 -0.58 -14.23
C LEU A 74 7.24 -1.20 -14.71
N GLN A 75 6.92 -2.41 -14.23
CA GLN A 75 5.67 -3.11 -14.54
C GLN A 75 4.52 -2.70 -13.61
N ASN A 76 4.80 -2.01 -12.51
CA ASN A 76 3.76 -1.53 -11.60
C ASN A 76 2.85 -0.52 -12.28
N GLY A 77 1.63 -0.40 -11.76
CA GLY A 77 0.65 0.54 -12.27
C GLY A 77 -0.78 0.11 -12.00
N ILE A 78 -1.71 0.85 -12.55
CA ILE A 78 -3.13 0.52 -12.51
C ILE A 78 -3.47 -0.23 -13.79
N TYR A 79 -4.14 -1.38 -13.67
CA TYR A 79 -4.50 -2.24 -14.77
C TYR A 79 -6.00 -2.60 -14.74
N VAL A 80 -6.51 -2.96 -15.90
CA VAL A 80 -7.86 -3.53 -16.07
C VAL A 80 -7.70 -5.01 -16.43
N VAL A 81 -8.49 -5.89 -15.82
CA VAL A 81 -8.54 -7.31 -16.17
C VAL A 81 -9.21 -7.43 -17.55
N THR A 82 -8.42 -7.57 -18.59
CA THR A 82 -8.95 -7.72 -19.96
C THR A 82 -9.39 -9.17 -20.22
N THR A 83 -8.64 -10.13 -19.68
CA THR A 83 -8.98 -11.55 -19.76
C THR A 83 -8.70 -12.19 -18.40
N VAL A 84 -9.71 -12.84 -17.83
CA VAL A 84 -9.56 -13.54 -16.53
C VAL A 84 -8.64 -14.75 -16.65
N GLY A 85 -8.57 -15.36 -17.83
CA GLY A 85 -7.86 -16.61 -18.08
C GLY A 85 -8.71 -17.85 -17.79
N THR A 86 -8.27 -18.97 -18.29
CA THR A 86 -8.91 -20.29 -18.14
C THR A 86 -7.84 -21.39 -18.21
N ALA A 87 -8.21 -22.65 -18.00
CA ALA A 87 -7.28 -23.77 -18.17
C ALA A 87 -6.65 -23.83 -19.59
N GLY A 88 -7.26 -23.19 -20.59
CA GLY A 88 -6.76 -23.16 -21.99
C GLY A 88 -6.16 -21.82 -22.42
N ALA A 89 -6.20 -20.79 -21.58
CA ALA A 89 -5.73 -19.45 -21.93
C ALA A 89 -5.19 -18.69 -20.69
N PRO A 90 -4.12 -17.89 -20.84
CA PRO A 90 -3.57 -17.08 -19.76
C PRO A 90 -4.52 -15.93 -19.40
N PHE A 91 -4.41 -15.39 -18.19
CA PHE A 91 -5.00 -14.09 -17.89
C PHE A 91 -4.19 -12.96 -18.55
N VAL A 92 -4.89 -11.87 -18.85
CA VAL A 92 -4.30 -10.64 -19.40
C VAL A 92 -4.81 -9.44 -18.61
N LEU A 93 -3.89 -8.62 -18.18
CA LEU A 93 -4.16 -7.31 -17.61
C LEU A 93 -3.68 -6.25 -18.60
N THR A 94 -4.49 -5.25 -18.88
CA THR A 94 -4.12 -4.11 -19.73
C THR A 94 -4.03 -2.87 -18.86
N ARG A 95 -2.98 -2.07 -19.05
CA ARG A 95 -2.78 -0.83 -18.30
C ARG A 95 -3.98 0.09 -18.49
N ALA A 96 -4.47 0.69 -17.41
CA ALA A 96 -5.62 1.59 -17.45
C ALA A 96 -5.27 2.87 -18.19
N GLY A 97 -6.18 3.36 -19.04
CA GLY A 97 -5.93 4.51 -19.88
C GLY A 97 -5.84 5.86 -19.15
N ASP A 98 -6.15 5.90 -17.86
CA ASP A 98 -5.93 7.03 -16.97
C ASP A 98 -4.61 6.92 -16.19
N PHE A 99 -3.79 5.89 -16.48
CA PHE A 99 -2.49 5.64 -15.87
C PHE A 99 -1.54 4.93 -16.86
N ASP A 100 -1.57 5.30 -18.13
CA ASP A 100 -0.78 4.66 -19.20
C ASP A 100 0.42 5.50 -19.69
N GLY A 101 0.57 6.71 -19.12
CA GLY A 101 1.66 7.63 -19.48
C GLY A 101 1.36 8.51 -20.68
N SER A 102 0.11 8.64 -21.07
CA SER A 102 -0.32 9.54 -22.15
C SER A 102 -1.47 10.47 -21.68
N PRO A 103 -1.13 11.63 -21.13
CA PRO A 103 0.19 12.28 -21.03
C PRO A 103 1.08 11.72 -19.90
N ALA A 104 2.39 11.83 -20.04
CA ALA A 104 3.35 11.37 -19.01
C ALA A 104 3.14 12.03 -17.63
N ALA A 105 2.52 13.20 -17.57
CA ALA A 105 2.20 13.92 -16.34
C ALA A 105 1.15 13.22 -15.46
N GLU A 106 0.40 12.26 -16.00
CA GLU A 106 -0.65 11.54 -15.24
C GLU A 106 -0.08 10.48 -14.26
N ILE A 107 1.20 10.16 -14.36
CA ILE A 107 1.83 9.13 -13.53
C ILE A 107 2.27 9.69 -12.17
N PRO A 108 3.07 10.79 -12.09
CA PRO A 108 3.45 11.37 -10.80
C PRO A 108 2.23 11.85 -10.02
N GLY A 109 2.13 11.46 -8.75
CA GLY A 109 1.01 11.86 -7.90
C GLY A 109 -0.32 11.14 -8.21
N GLY A 110 -0.35 10.22 -9.17
CA GLY A 110 -1.54 9.42 -9.47
C GLY A 110 -2.01 8.67 -8.24
N PHE A 111 -3.25 8.93 -7.81
CA PHE A 111 -3.86 8.37 -6.61
C PHE A 111 -5.03 7.45 -6.97
N THR A 112 -5.07 6.26 -6.38
CA THR A 112 -6.21 5.34 -6.49
C THR A 112 -6.65 4.85 -5.11
N PHE A 113 -7.98 4.77 -4.92
CA PHE A 113 -8.58 4.16 -3.74
C PHE A 113 -8.81 2.68 -3.99
N ILE A 114 -8.61 1.83 -2.97
CA ILE A 114 -8.82 0.38 -3.04
C ILE A 114 -10.12 0.05 -2.35
N GLU A 115 -11.05 -0.57 -3.10
CA GLU A 115 -12.42 -0.84 -2.65
C GLU A 115 -12.51 -2.08 -1.76
N GLU A 116 -11.77 -3.15 -2.11
CA GLU A 116 -11.88 -4.44 -1.46
C GLU A 116 -10.48 -5.04 -1.18
N GLY A 117 -10.42 -5.97 -0.22
CA GLY A 117 -9.22 -6.71 0.12
C GLY A 117 -9.15 -7.08 1.59
N THR A 118 -8.29 -8.02 1.93
CA THR A 118 -8.02 -8.39 3.34
C THR A 118 -7.04 -7.41 3.98
N THR A 119 -6.08 -6.90 3.19
CA THR A 119 -4.98 -6.04 3.65
C THR A 119 -5.13 -4.61 3.17
N ASN A 120 -5.55 -4.42 1.92
CA ASN A 120 -5.53 -3.12 1.26
C ASN A 120 -6.91 -2.46 1.14
N ALA A 121 -8.00 -3.10 1.57
CA ALA A 121 -9.33 -2.49 1.53
C ALA A 121 -9.35 -1.12 2.24
N ASP A 122 -10.14 -0.21 1.70
CA ASP A 122 -10.38 1.13 2.26
C ASP A 122 -9.11 2.00 2.39
N ASN A 123 -8.04 1.66 1.66
CA ASN A 123 -6.80 2.41 1.62
C ASN A 123 -6.62 3.17 0.30
N GLY A 124 -5.99 4.32 0.38
CA GLY A 124 -5.51 5.08 -0.76
C GLY A 124 -4.03 4.83 -1.04
N PHE A 125 -3.67 4.71 -2.30
CA PHE A 125 -2.26 4.62 -2.73
C PHE A 125 -1.94 5.74 -3.70
N VAL A 126 -0.77 6.35 -3.53
CA VAL A 126 -0.25 7.41 -4.38
C VAL A 126 1.02 6.94 -5.07
N CYS A 127 1.15 7.25 -6.35
CA CYS A 127 2.39 7.07 -7.08
C CYS A 127 3.42 8.09 -6.60
N THR A 128 4.53 7.61 -6.04
CA THR A 128 5.63 8.44 -5.51
C THR A 128 6.78 8.61 -6.49
N THR A 129 6.65 8.08 -7.70
CA THR A 129 7.65 8.26 -8.76
C THR A 129 7.62 9.69 -9.26
N ASN A 130 8.76 10.36 -9.24
CA ASN A 130 8.89 11.75 -9.70
C ASN A 130 9.04 11.82 -11.24
N ALA A 131 8.58 12.92 -11.81
CA ALA A 131 8.86 13.25 -13.21
C ALA A 131 10.38 13.50 -13.45
N PRO A 132 10.90 13.22 -14.66
CA PRO A 132 10.21 12.68 -15.82
C PRO A 132 10.00 11.17 -15.76
N VAL A 133 8.85 10.70 -16.19
CA VAL A 133 8.52 9.27 -16.27
C VAL A 133 8.54 8.81 -17.73
N THR A 134 9.27 7.72 -17.97
CA THR A 134 9.27 7.01 -19.26
C THR A 134 8.74 5.60 -19.02
N MET A 135 7.53 5.33 -19.53
CA MET A 135 6.90 4.02 -19.37
C MET A 135 7.76 2.92 -20.00
N GLY A 136 7.86 1.80 -19.27
CA GLY A 136 8.69 0.66 -19.68
C GLY A 136 10.17 0.76 -19.28
N THR A 137 10.61 1.88 -18.68
CA THR A 137 11.98 2.05 -18.18
C THR A 137 12.02 2.60 -16.76
N THR A 138 11.20 3.59 -16.45
CA THR A 138 11.16 4.20 -15.11
C THR A 138 10.42 3.27 -14.14
N ALA A 139 11.01 3.05 -12.96
CA ALA A 139 10.36 2.31 -11.88
C ALA A 139 9.13 3.09 -11.37
N ILE A 140 7.99 2.44 -11.29
CA ILE A 140 6.74 3.01 -10.78
C ILE A 140 6.53 2.50 -9.36
N ASN A 141 6.60 3.42 -8.41
CA ASN A 141 6.49 3.11 -6.99
C ASN A 141 5.22 3.72 -6.40
N PHE A 142 4.55 2.95 -5.55
CA PHE A 142 3.37 3.38 -4.81
C PHE A 142 3.64 3.37 -3.32
N SER A 143 3.05 4.34 -2.62
CA SER A 143 3.02 4.39 -1.17
C SER A 143 1.58 4.50 -0.70
N GLN A 144 1.26 3.87 0.42
CA GLN A 144 -0.03 4.05 1.06
C GLN A 144 -0.14 5.49 1.56
N PHE A 145 -1.21 6.17 1.17
CA PHE A 145 -1.47 7.57 1.51
C PHE A 145 -2.40 7.71 2.71
N SER A 146 -3.30 6.76 2.90
CA SER A 146 -4.31 6.79 3.96
C SER A 146 -4.32 5.47 4.75
N GLY A 147 -4.69 5.57 6.01
CA GLY A 147 -4.84 4.45 6.92
C GLY A 147 -3.70 4.33 7.94
N ALA A 148 -4.00 3.81 9.13
CA ALA A 148 -3.03 3.50 10.17
C ALA A 148 -2.09 2.33 9.77
N GLY A 149 -2.29 1.73 8.59
CA GLY A 149 -1.47 0.66 8.03
C GLY A 149 0.00 1.02 7.84
N ALA A 150 0.29 2.31 7.60
CA ALA A 150 1.64 2.83 7.44
C ALA A 150 2.44 2.91 8.75
N ILE A 151 1.79 2.78 9.90
CA ILE A 151 2.47 2.88 11.20
C ILE A 151 2.96 1.48 11.61
N THR A 152 4.27 1.34 11.80
CA THR A 152 4.87 0.13 12.34
C THR A 152 5.02 0.28 13.85
N ALA A 153 4.49 -0.67 14.62
CA ALA A 153 4.71 -0.70 16.06
C ALA A 153 6.18 -1.04 16.35
N GLY A 154 6.87 -0.15 17.08
CA GLY A 154 8.21 -0.42 17.61
C GLY A 154 8.16 -1.31 18.85
N ALA A 155 9.34 -1.63 19.42
CA ALA A 155 9.43 -2.36 20.67
C ALA A 155 8.67 -1.61 21.78
N GLY A 156 7.85 -2.34 22.55
CA GLY A 156 7.00 -1.75 23.59
C GLY A 156 5.63 -1.28 23.11
N LEU A 157 5.33 -1.41 21.83
CA LEU A 157 4.02 -1.14 21.26
C LEU A 157 3.48 -2.39 20.56
N ALA A 158 2.17 -2.59 20.59
CA ALA A 158 1.44 -3.56 19.77
C ALA A 158 0.49 -2.81 18.83
N LYS A 159 0.34 -3.32 17.60
CA LYS A 159 -0.62 -2.80 16.64
C LYS A 159 -1.64 -3.88 16.30
N SER A 160 -2.92 -3.52 16.37
CA SER A 160 -4.03 -4.36 15.92
C SER A 160 -5.01 -3.51 15.12
N GLY A 161 -5.09 -3.74 13.79
CA GLY A 161 -5.84 -2.86 12.89
C GLY A 161 -5.32 -1.42 12.99
N ASP A 162 -6.22 -0.49 13.27
CA ASP A 162 -5.91 0.95 13.40
C ASP A 162 -5.56 1.36 14.84
N THR A 163 -5.49 0.40 15.76
CA THR A 163 -5.19 0.67 17.17
C THR A 163 -3.74 0.38 17.49
N LEU A 164 -3.04 1.37 18.06
CA LEU A 164 -1.75 1.20 18.70
C LEU A 164 -1.95 1.08 20.21
N SER A 165 -1.38 0.05 20.81
CA SER A 165 -1.42 -0.20 22.27
C SER A 165 -0.01 -0.25 22.83
N VAL A 166 0.14 0.19 24.06
CA VAL A 166 1.39 0.00 24.80
C VAL A 166 1.44 -1.43 25.33
N ASN A 167 2.55 -2.13 25.08
CA ASN A 167 2.77 -3.46 25.66
C ASN A 167 3.19 -3.29 27.13
N VAL A 168 2.29 -3.61 28.01
CA VAL A 168 2.58 -3.74 29.47
C VAL A 168 2.61 -5.23 29.81
N ASP A 169 3.41 -5.60 30.80
CA ASP A 169 3.54 -6.98 31.25
C ASP A 169 2.46 -7.38 32.27
N ASP A 170 1.64 -6.43 32.70
CA ASP A 170 0.61 -6.58 33.74
C ASP A 170 1.10 -7.14 35.11
N VAL A 171 2.41 -7.32 35.23
CA VAL A 171 3.09 -7.76 36.45
C VAL A 171 3.79 -6.59 37.13
N THR A 172 4.65 -5.87 36.38
CA THR A 172 5.41 -4.72 36.87
C THR A 172 4.85 -3.40 36.39
N THR A 173 4.29 -3.40 35.18
CA THR A 173 3.70 -2.20 34.54
C THR A 173 2.24 -2.44 34.20
N ALA A 174 1.44 -1.40 34.23
CA ALA A 174 0.04 -1.42 33.81
C ALA A 174 -0.36 -0.08 33.20
N ILE A 175 -1.51 -0.04 32.52
CA ILE A 175 -2.15 1.19 32.07
C ILE A 175 -3.23 1.56 33.10
N SER A 176 -3.18 2.79 33.63
CA SER A 176 -4.20 3.32 34.53
C SER A 176 -4.52 4.77 34.13
N GLY A 177 -5.77 4.98 33.69
CA GLY A 177 -6.12 6.26 33.02
C GLY A 177 -5.10 6.59 31.96
N ASP A 178 -5.00 6.88 30.96
CA ASP A 178 -4.06 7.17 29.84
C ASP A 178 -2.55 7.20 30.19
N ALA A 179 -2.13 6.61 31.33
CA ALA A 179 -0.75 6.58 31.79
C ALA A 179 -0.22 5.16 31.96
N VAL A 180 1.04 4.94 31.55
CA VAL A 180 1.79 3.73 31.90
C VAL A 180 2.34 3.91 33.31
N ILE A 181 1.93 3.06 34.24
CA ILE A 181 2.36 3.13 35.65
C ILE A 181 3.15 1.88 36.04
N VAL A 182 4.02 2.03 37.03
CA VAL A 182 4.62 0.90 37.75
C VAL A 182 3.63 0.47 38.83
N LYS A 183 3.26 -0.80 38.85
CA LYS A 183 2.35 -1.32 39.90
C LYS A 183 3.00 -1.22 41.27
N THR A 184 2.21 -0.88 42.28
CA THR A 184 2.68 -0.77 43.68
C THR A 184 3.20 -2.11 44.23
N SER A 185 2.80 -3.24 43.62
CA SER A 185 3.27 -4.59 43.97
C SER A 185 4.34 -5.14 43.01
N ALA A 186 4.92 -4.28 42.14
CA ALA A 186 5.94 -4.71 41.20
C ALA A 186 7.18 -5.23 41.93
N ASN A 187 7.54 -6.49 41.68
CA ASN A 187 8.79 -7.07 42.21
C ASN A 187 9.94 -6.74 41.22
N LEU A 188 10.61 -5.63 41.43
CA LEU A 188 11.74 -5.19 40.62
C LEU A 188 13.02 -5.86 41.15
N THR A 189 13.50 -6.91 40.52
CA THR A 189 14.65 -7.71 40.99
C THR A 189 15.98 -6.95 40.99
N THR A 190 16.13 -5.89 40.18
CA THR A 190 17.31 -4.99 40.19
C THR A 190 16.88 -3.57 39.79
N PRO A 191 16.15 -2.86 40.67
CA PRO A 191 15.75 -1.51 40.34
C PRO A 191 17.01 -0.59 40.36
N ASN A 192 17.43 -0.12 39.18
CA ASN A 192 18.34 1.02 39.13
C ASN A 192 17.52 2.30 39.37
N ILE A 193 17.17 2.53 40.61
CA ILE A 193 16.57 3.77 41.07
C ILE A 193 17.74 4.75 41.19
N GLY A 194 17.93 5.58 40.11
CA GLY A 194 18.84 6.75 40.22
C GLY A 194 18.61 7.49 41.52
N VAL A 195 19.61 8.26 41.96
CA VAL A 195 19.60 8.97 43.25
C VAL A 195 18.24 9.61 43.51
N ALA A 196 17.48 9.05 44.44
CA ALA A 196 16.25 9.65 44.91
C ALA A 196 16.64 10.95 45.62
N ASN A 197 16.38 12.10 45.02
CA ASN A 197 16.42 13.37 45.70
C ASN A 197 15.26 13.41 46.72
N GLY A 198 15.57 12.95 47.92
CA GLY A 198 14.97 13.32 49.17
C GLY A 198 13.47 13.10 49.32
N ASP A 199 13.01 11.86 49.47
CA ASP A 199 11.97 11.55 50.45
C ASP A 199 12.07 10.06 50.77
N SER A 200 12.12 9.79 52.05
CA SER A 200 12.51 8.54 52.71
C SER A 200 11.91 7.25 52.13
N PHE A 201 12.77 6.30 51.80
CA PHE A 201 12.42 4.88 51.87
C PHE A 201 12.24 4.53 53.36
N THR A 202 11.04 4.42 53.86
CA THR A 202 10.76 3.68 55.11
C THR A 202 10.65 2.20 54.78
N ALA A 203 11.58 1.42 55.33
CA ALA A 203 11.55 -0.04 55.32
C ALA A 203 10.40 -0.57 56.15
#